data_8bee6075075483d54da1764b06430597
#
_entry.id   8bee6075075483d54da1764b06430597
#
_cell.length_a   1.000
_cell.length_b   1.000
_cell.length_c   1.000
_cell.angle_alpha   90.00
_cell.angle_beta   90.00
_cell.angle_gamma   90.00
#
_symmetry.space_group_name_H-M   'P 1'
#
loop_
_entity.id
_entity.type
_entity.pdbx_description
1 polymer ?
#
loop_
_entity_poly.entity_id
_entity_poly.type
_entity_poly.pdbx_seq_one_letter_code
_entity_poly.pdbx_strand_id
1 'polypeptide(L)'
;MKITHVRVFRVEGVLEYDGEFWEERLIRPIDIYPEHKVEGPTWIEPISPGKYRNVAHFVEIGTDAGITGIGGPMPLEQAFIVERMLKPLLLGHDPLAIERIWDRMYRALVHGRKGVEMMAISVVDCALWDLKGKWANAPVYVLLGGPIRTEIPAYASMLGYSLDPELVQERVQEIVRQGYRHTKWFFRDGPTDGVAGIHRNVRLVKTLREAAGPDIDIMLDCWMSWDVPYTIQMSKRLEEYNPRWLEEPVLPDKIAQYAEIRANSHVPISGGEHEYTRWGIKALLDARACDVLQPDIYWAGGISETMKITALASAYDVPIIPHGHSTPATAHFIAAWPETTCPLLEYLVKWNEIHQFFLKNPLKPVNGKVTLPTTPGLGMELDEAKIVQQQDLSF
;
A
#
# COMPACT_ATOMS: atom_id res chain seq x y z
N MET A 1 31.90 3.78 6.22
CA MET A 1 30.98 4.79 5.63
C MET A 1 30.08 5.32 6.72
N LYS A 2 29.80 6.63 6.71
CA LYS A 2 28.95 7.27 7.74
C LYS A 2 27.91 8.14 7.10
N ILE A 3 26.72 8.18 7.66
CA ILE A 3 25.66 9.12 7.29
C ILE A 3 26.11 10.52 7.67
N THR A 4 26.23 11.42 6.71
CA THR A 4 26.67 12.81 6.90
C THR A 4 25.53 13.82 6.87
N HIS A 5 24.45 13.48 6.15
CA HIS A 5 23.24 14.30 6.12
C HIS A 5 21.98 13.44 5.95
N VAL A 6 20.91 13.97 6.50
CA VAL A 6 19.54 13.52 6.28
C VAL A 6 18.74 14.76 5.91
N ARG A 7 18.24 14.78 4.70
CA ARG A 7 17.50 15.90 4.13
C ARG A 7 16.05 15.47 3.92
N VAL A 8 15.13 16.21 4.50
CA VAL A 8 13.69 16.05 4.23
C VAL A 8 13.26 17.23 3.38
N PHE A 9 12.59 16.97 2.28
CA PHE A 9 12.20 18.01 1.34
C PHE A 9 10.83 17.77 0.73
N ARG A 10 10.18 18.86 0.38
CA ARG A 10 8.92 18.91 -0.33
C ARG A 10 9.16 19.19 -1.80
N VAL A 11 8.45 18.49 -2.66
CA VAL A 11 8.36 18.79 -4.09
C VAL A 11 6.92 19.03 -4.49
N GLU A 12 6.73 19.90 -5.47
CA GLU A 12 5.43 20.23 -6.03
C GLU A 12 5.50 20.15 -7.55
N GLY A 13 4.44 19.63 -8.16
CA GLY A 13 4.30 19.54 -9.62
C GLY A 13 2.83 19.58 -10.02
N VAL A 14 2.58 19.58 -11.32
CA VAL A 14 1.24 19.60 -11.89
C VAL A 14 0.98 18.26 -12.58
N LEU A 15 0.05 17.49 -12.01
CA LEU A 15 -0.45 16.26 -12.60
C LEU A 15 -1.55 16.60 -13.60
N GLU A 16 -1.40 16.17 -14.83
CA GLU A 16 -2.47 16.20 -15.85
C GLU A 16 -3.20 14.85 -15.83
N TYR A 17 -4.52 14.89 -15.70
CA TYR A 17 -5.38 13.71 -15.65
C TYR A 17 -6.68 14.00 -16.40
N ASP A 18 -7.05 13.11 -17.31
CA ASP A 18 -8.29 13.26 -18.09
C ASP A 18 -9.50 12.86 -17.25
N GLY A 19 -10.46 13.77 -17.14
CA GLY A 19 -11.66 13.62 -16.34
C GLY A 19 -11.48 13.98 -14.87
N GLU A 20 -12.38 13.49 -14.02
CA GLU A 20 -12.37 13.67 -12.57
C GLU A 20 -11.40 12.68 -11.94
N PHE A 21 -10.41 13.20 -11.17
CA PHE A 21 -9.40 12.34 -10.58
C PHE A 21 -9.98 11.38 -9.54
N TRP A 22 -10.97 11.80 -8.76
CA TRP A 22 -11.60 10.99 -7.71
C TRP A 22 -13.13 11.02 -7.85
N GLU A 23 -13.70 9.99 -8.47
CA GLU A 23 -15.10 9.92 -8.85
C GLU A 23 -16.00 9.43 -7.70
N GLU A 24 -15.49 8.51 -6.87
CA GLU A 24 -16.22 7.95 -5.73
C GLU A 24 -15.24 7.57 -4.62
N ARG A 25 -15.68 7.59 -3.38
CA ARG A 25 -14.93 7.16 -2.23
C ARG A 25 -15.44 5.85 -1.65
N LEU A 26 -14.53 5.08 -1.05
CA LEU A 26 -14.92 3.94 -0.25
C LEU A 26 -15.61 4.38 1.06
N ILE A 27 -16.35 3.46 1.68
CA ILE A 27 -16.88 3.62 3.01
C ILE A 27 -15.75 3.80 4.03
N ARG A 28 -15.98 4.61 5.06
CA ARG A 28 -14.99 4.89 6.12
C ARG A 28 -15.56 4.56 7.49
N PRO A 29 -14.73 4.18 8.47
CA PRO A 29 -15.20 3.94 9.84
C PRO A 29 -15.99 5.08 10.46
N ILE A 30 -15.66 6.33 10.08
CA ILE A 30 -16.36 7.54 10.55
C ILE A 30 -17.76 7.71 9.94
N ASP A 31 -18.11 6.97 8.90
CA ASP A 31 -19.41 7.09 8.20
C ASP A 31 -20.59 6.53 9.01
N ILE A 32 -20.35 6.02 10.21
CA ILE A 32 -21.40 5.77 11.20
C ILE A 32 -22.11 7.09 11.61
N TYR A 33 -21.45 8.23 11.44
CA TYR A 33 -22.00 9.56 11.68
C TYR A 33 -22.51 10.14 10.35
N PRO A 34 -23.83 10.49 10.25
CA PRO A 34 -24.43 10.91 8.97
C PRO A 34 -23.74 12.13 8.33
N GLU A 35 -23.23 13.07 9.11
CA GLU A 35 -22.53 14.26 8.66
C GLU A 35 -21.24 13.96 7.88
N HIS A 36 -20.65 12.79 8.09
CA HIS A 36 -19.44 12.35 7.38
C HIS A 36 -19.73 11.48 6.15
N LYS A 37 -21.00 11.12 5.90
CA LYS A 37 -21.40 10.36 4.71
C LYS A 37 -21.40 11.17 3.41
N VAL A 38 -21.34 12.49 3.53
CA VAL A 38 -21.18 13.41 2.41
C VAL A 38 -19.79 13.28 1.79
N GLU A 39 -19.58 13.95 0.68
CA GLU A 39 -18.37 13.86 -0.14
C GLU A 39 -17.08 13.70 0.66
N GLY A 40 -16.22 12.82 0.16
CA GLY A 40 -14.94 12.53 0.76
C GLY A 40 -13.94 13.67 0.59
N PRO A 41 -12.80 13.64 1.30
CA PRO A 41 -11.75 14.62 1.11
C PRO A 41 -11.25 14.59 -0.34
N THR A 42 -10.92 15.75 -0.86
CA THR A 42 -10.18 15.88 -2.12
C THR A 42 -8.75 15.42 -1.86
N TRP A 43 -8.38 14.26 -2.36
CA TRP A 43 -7.04 13.68 -2.17
C TRP A 43 -5.93 14.41 -2.92
N ILE A 44 -6.31 15.18 -3.95
CA ILE A 44 -5.41 15.99 -4.74
C ILE A 44 -6.10 17.32 -5.06
N GLU A 45 -5.39 18.43 -4.93
CA GLU A 45 -5.95 19.77 -5.12
C GLU A 45 -6.16 20.08 -6.61
N PRO A 46 -7.38 20.35 -7.06
CA PRO A 46 -7.62 20.79 -8.44
C PRO A 46 -7.12 22.23 -8.66
N ILE A 47 -6.35 22.46 -9.72
CA ILE A 47 -5.90 23.78 -10.16
C ILE A 47 -6.85 24.33 -11.22
N SER A 48 -7.22 23.48 -12.17
CA SER A 48 -8.15 23.74 -13.26
C SER A 48 -8.65 22.40 -13.82
N PRO A 49 -9.67 22.37 -14.69
CA PRO A 49 -10.11 21.11 -15.29
C PRO A 49 -8.97 20.29 -15.86
N GLY A 50 -8.84 19.04 -15.41
CA GLY A 50 -7.79 18.11 -15.83
C GLY A 50 -6.38 18.40 -15.30
N LYS A 51 -6.20 19.38 -14.39
CA LYS A 51 -4.90 19.72 -13.80
C LYS A 51 -5.00 19.76 -12.28
N TYR A 52 -4.08 19.06 -11.63
CA TYR A 52 -4.07 18.88 -10.18
C TYR A 52 -2.68 19.21 -9.62
N ARG A 53 -2.67 19.86 -8.45
CA ARG A 53 -1.43 20.12 -7.71
C ARG A 53 -1.01 18.86 -6.98
N ASN A 54 0.09 18.24 -7.41
CA ASN A 54 0.67 17.11 -6.71
C ASN A 54 1.80 17.60 -5.79
N VAL A 55 1.69 17.28 -4.50
CA VAL A 55 2.67 17.61 -3.47
C VAL A 55 3.16 16.32 -2.84
N ALA A 56 4.47 16.15 -2.76
CA ALA A 56 5.08 14.99 -2.14
C ALA A 56 6.27 15.39 -1.26
N HIS A 57 6.53 14.59 -0.23
CA HIS A 57 7.70 14.76 0.62
C HIS A 57 8.60 13.54 0.51
N PHE A 58 9.90 13.77 0.49
CA PHE A 58 10.91 12.71 0.40
C PHE A 58 11.97 12.89 1.49
N VAL A 59 12.62 11.80 1.84
CA VAL A 59 13.86 11.81 2.62
C VAL A 59 15.01 11.34 1.74
N GLU A 60 16.12 12.08 1.79
CA GLU A 60 17.40 11.71 1.23
C GLU A 60 18.40 11.49 2.37
N ILE A 61 19.08 10.33 2.33
CA ILE A 61 20.13 9.98 3.29
C ILE A 61 21.45 9.90 2.53
N GLY A 62 22.38 10.79 2.86
CA GLY A 62 23.69 10.85 2.20
C GLY A 62 24.85 10.52 3.13
N THR A 63 25.97 10.15 2.52
CA THR A 63 27.14 9.61 3.21
C THR A 63 28.45 10.34 2.86
N ASP A 64 29.48 10.14 3.67
CA ASP A 64 30.85 10.58 3.42
C ASP A 64 31.49 9.93 2.18
N ALA A 65 30.89 8.89 1.63
CA ALA A 65 31.32 8.25 0.37
C ALA A 65 30.60 8.82 -0.87
N GLY A 66 29.75 9.84 -0.73
CA GLY A 66 28.99 10.44 -1.83
C GLY A 66 27.83 9.59 -2.34
N ILE A 67 27.44 8.54 -1.62
CA ILE A 67 26.32 7.68 -1.96
C ILE A 67 25.09 8.19 -1.22
N THR A 68 23.96 8.28 -1.93
CA THR A 68 22.68 8.72 -1.38
C THR A 68 21.59 7.68 -1.61
N GLY A 69 20.67 7.57 -0.64
CA GLY A 69 19.44 6.81 -0.78
C GLY A 69 18.22 7.70 -0.59
N ILE A 70 17.13 7.36 -1.29
CA ILE A 70 15.88 8.12 -1.24
C ILE A 70 14.73 7.24 -0.76
N GLY A 71 13.83 7.82 0.05
CA GLY A 71 12.57 7.22 0.49
C GLY A 71 11.41 8.20 0.35
N GLY A 72 10.23 7.67 0.09
CA GLY A 72 9.00 8.44 -0.13
C GLY A 72 8.24 7.98 -1.40
N PRO A 73 7.15 8.65 -1.76
CA PRO A 73 6.59 9.82 -1.08
C PRO A 73 6.03 9.49 0.31
N MET A 74 5.95 10.49 1.16
CA MET A 74 5.37 10.40 2.50
C MET A 74 4.52 11.63 2.82
N PRO A 75 3.53 11.54 3.73
CA PRO A 75 2.79 12.68 4.26
C PRO A 75 3.67 13.61 5.11
N LEU A 76 3.20 14.84 5.33
CA LEU A 76 3.91 15.86 6.09
C LEU A 76 4.21 15.46 7.54
N GLU A 77 3.30 14.71 8.17
CA GLU A 77 3.43 14.21 9.54
C GLU A 77 4.64 13.25 9.67
N GLN A 78 4.82 12.37 8.69
CA GLN A 78 5.98 11.49 8.65
C GLN A 78 7.27 12.30 8.39
N ALA A 79 7.23 13.28 7.49
CA ALA A 79 8.34 14.18 7.22
C ALA A 79 8.81 14.91 8.49
N PHE A 80 7.87 15.40 9.31
CA PHE A 80 8.14 16.00 10.62
C PHE A 80 8.86 15.00 11.55
N ILE A 81 8.36 13.78 11.67
CA ILE A 81 8.96 12.75 12.53
C ILE A 81 10.38 12.41 12.06
N VAL A 82 10.58 12.26 10.76
CA VAL A 82 11.91 11.98 10.20
C VAL A 82 12.88 13.10 10.54
N GLU A 83 12.52 14.37 10.30
CA GLU A 83 13.42 15.51 10.51
C GLU A 83 13.70 15.74 12.00
N ARG A 84 12.67 15.71 12.86
CA ARG A 84 12.80 16.07 14.27
C ARG A 84 13.23 14.93 15.18
N MET A 85 12.80 13.70 14.91
CA MET A 85 12.95 12.59 15.83
C MET A 85 13.94 11.54 15.34
N LEU A 86 13.93 11.20 14.04
CA LEU A 86 14.76 10.13 13.49
C LEU A 86 16.14 10.60 13.02
N LYS A 87 16.24 11.76 12.37
CA LYS A 87 17.52 12.32 11.88
C LYS A 87 18.64 12.34 12.91
N PRO A 88 18.44 12.75 14.18
CA PRO A 88 19.50 12.70 15.19
C PRO A 88 20.01 11.28 15.49
N LEU A 89 19.17 10.25 15.26
CA LEU A 89 19.52 8.85 15.47
C LEU A 89 20.31 8.25 14.31
N LEU A 90 20.30 8.91 13.15
CA LEU A 90 20.92 8.44 11.92
C LEU A 90 22.33 9.01 11.72
N LEU A 91 22.52 10.29 12.00
CA LEU A 91 23.77 11.01 11.73
C LEU A 91 24.98 10.36 12.42
N GLY A 92 26.07 10.23 11.65
CA GLY A 92 27.35 9.66 12.10
C GLY A 92 27.39 8.14 12.18
N HIS A 93 26.26 7.45 11.90
CA HIS A 93 26.19 5.98 11.91
C HIS A 93 26.47 5.36 10.54
N ASP A 94 26.84 4.09 10.54
CA ASP A 94 27.05 3.31 9.32
C ASP A 94 25.70 2.94 8.71
N PRO A 95 25.34 3.45 7.49
CA PRO A 95 24.08 3.17 6.85
C PRO A 95 23.90 1.71 6.42
N LEU A 96 24.98 0.94 6.33
CA LEU A 96 24.88 -0.49 5.99
C LEU A 96 24.42 -1.36 7.14
N ALA A 97 24.52 -0.86 8.38
CA ALA A 97 24.03 -1.52 9.58
C ALA A 97 22.51 -1.26 9.78
N ILE A 98 21.69 -1.55 8.76
CA ILE A 98 20.26 -1.20 8.69
C ILE A 98 19.51 -1.75 9.92
N GLU A 99 19.71 -3.02 10.28
CA GLU A 99 19.05 -3.64 11.44
C GLU A 99 19.34 -2.89 12.75
N ARG A 100 20.57 -2.42 12.93
CA ARG A 100 20.96 -1.64 14.12
C ARG A 100 20.28 -0.28 14.13
N ILE A 101 20.19 0.37 12.97
CA ILE A 101 19.51 1.66 12.83
C ILE A 101 18.02 1.48 13.10
N TRP A 102 17.40 0.45 12.50
CA TRP A 102 16.00 0.12 12.71
C TRP A 102 15.68 -0.10 14.20
N ASP A 103 16.45 -0.95 14.89
CA ASP A 103 16.25 -1.23 16.32
C ASP A 103 16.40 0.02 17.19
N ARG A 104 17.33 0.93 16.83
CA ARG A 104 17.48 2.22 17.52
C ARG A 104 16.27 3.12 17.34
N MET A 105 15.79 3.28 16.13
CA MET A 105 14.59 4.09 15.85
C MET A 105 13.38 3.52 16.58
N TYR A 106 13.18 2.21 16.52
CA TYR A 106 12.09 1.52 17.19
C TYR A 106 12.14 1.69 18.72
N ARG A 107 13.32 1.54 19.34
CA ARG A 107 13.49 1.72 20.78
C ARG A 107 13.40 3.18 21.23
N ALA A 108 13.79 4.11 20.39
CA ALA A 108 13.66 5.53 20.71
C ALA A 108 12.19 5.99 20.68
N LEU A 109 11.38 5.42 19.80
CA LEU A 109 9.97 5.78 19.61
C LEU A 109 9.03 4.77 20.31
N VAL A 110 9.26 4.52 21.60
CA VAL A 110 8.48 3.50 22.37
C VAL A 110 6.98 3.77 22.42
N HIS A 111 6.56 5.03 22.25
CA HIS A 111 5.16 5.42 22.21
C HIS A 111 4.53 5.27 20.83
N GLY A 112 5.34 5.28 19.78
CA GLY A 112 4.93 5.24 18.37
C GLY A 112 5.19 3.91 17.67
N ARG A 113 5.03 2.80 18.37
CA ARG A 113 5.26 1.46 17.82
C ARG A 113 4.29 1.07 16.70
N LYS A 114 3.19 1.77 16.58
CA LYS A 114 2.17 1.66 15.53
C LYS A 114 1.83 3.05 15.01
N GLY A 115 1.26 3.13 13.80
CA GLY A 115 0.82 4.38 13.20
C GLY A 115 1.96 5.22 12.63
N VAL A 116 1.77 6.53 12.63
CA VAL A 116 2.58 7.49 11.85
C VAL A 116 4.08 7.43 12.14
N GLU A 117 4.47 7.17 13.39
CA GLU A 117 5.88 7.05 13.77
C GLU A 117 6.52 5.78 13.17
N MET A 118 5.80 4.65 13.14
CA MET A 118 6.29 3.44 12.49
C MET A 118 6.33 3.61 10.97
N MET A 119 5.38 4.32 10.38
CA MET A 119 5.41 4.69 8.97
C MET A 119 6.65 5.53 8.63
N ALA A 120 7.03 6.49 9.48
CA ALA A 120 8.25 7.27 9.31
C ALA A 120 9.51 6.39 9.39
N ILE A 121 9.58 5.43 10.32
CA ILE A 121 10.64 4.42 10.39
C ILE A 121 10.72 3.61 9.09
N SER A 122 9.57 3.23 8.54
CA SER A 122 9.48 2.42 7.32
C SER A 122 10.08 3.14 6.11
N VAL A 123 9.79 4.44 5.96
CA VAL A 123 10.33 5.26 4.87
C VAL A 123 11.85 5.39 4.99
N VAL A 124 12.38 5.60 6.21
CA VAL A 124 13.83 5.65 6.47
C VAL A 124 14.49 4.30 6.17
N ASP A 125 13.88 3.20 6.57
CA ASP A 125 14.38 1.84 6.27
C ASP A 125 14.48 1.61 4.76
N CYS A 126 13.45 1.96 4.01
CA CYS A 126 13.45 1.87 2.54
C CYS A 126 14.54 2.74 1.90
N ALA A 127 14.77 3.97 2.41
CA ALA A 127 15.85 4.84 1.94
C ALA A 127 17.24 4.24 2.23
N LEU A 128 17.42 3.56 3.36
CA LEU A 128 18.67 2.85 3.68
C LEU A 128 18.88 1.62 2.79
N TRP A 129 17.82 0.90 2.43
CA TRP A 129 17.91 -0.18 1.46
C TRP A 129 18.24 0.32 0.05
N ASP A 130 17.66 1.45 -0.38
CA ASP A 130 18.02 2.10 -1.63
C ASP A 130 19.50 2.49 -1.66
N LEU A 131 20.00 3.13 -0.58
CA LEU A 131 21.39 3.48 -0.40
C LEU A 131 22.30 2.22 -0.46
N LYS A 132 21.93 1.16 0.24
CA LYS A 132 22.71 -0.09 0.27
C LYS A 132 22.77 -0.75 -1.10
N GLY A 133 21.65 -0.72 -1.86
CA GLY A 133 21.63 -1.20 -3.23
C GLY A 133 22.57 -0.40 -4.15
N LYS A 134 22.57 0.92 -4.05
CA LYS A 134 23.48 1.81 -4.77
C LYS A 134 24.93 1.58 -4.37
N TRP A 135 25.21 1.42 -3.08
CA TRP A 135 26.54 1.07 -2.59
C TRP A 135 27.05 -0.26 -3.17
N ALA A 136 26.19 -1.28 -3.23
CA ALA A 136 26.51 -2.59 -3.77
C ALA A 136 26.48 -2.65 -5.31
N ASN A 137 26.08 -1.55 -5.97
CA ASN A 137 25.79 -1.48 -7.40
C ASN A 137 24.85 -2.60 -7.86
N ALA A 138 23.80 -2.87 -7.09
CA ALA A 138 22.83 -3.93 -7.34
C ALA A 138 21.41 -3.49 -6.98
N PRO A 139 20.38 -4.01 -7.66
CA PRO A 139 19.00 -3.84 -7.25
C PRO A 139 18.75 -4.45 -5.86
N VAL A 140 17.84 -3.87 -5.09
CA VAL A 140 17.56 -4.32 -3.71
C VAL A 140 17.13 -5.79 -3.66
N TYR A 141 16.33 -6.27 -4.61
CA TYR A 141 15.93 -7.68 -4.63
C TYR A 141 17.09 -8.66 -4.66
N VAL A 142 18.23 -8.28 -5.28
CA VAL A 142 19.45 -9.13 -5.28
C VAL A 142 20.01 -9.25 -3.87
N LEU A 143 20.03 -8.15 -3.11
CA LEU A 143 20.50 -8.12 -1.73
C LEU A 143 19.57 -8.87 -0.77
N LEU A 144 18.31 -9.04 -1.14
CA LEU A 144 17.31 -9.82 -0.41
C LEU A 144 17.35 -11.31 -0.75
N GLY A 145 18.23 -11.74 -1.70
CA GLY A 145 18.39 -13.14 -2.11
C GLY A 145 17.59 -13.53 -3.35
N GLY A 146 16.95 -12.57 -4.02
CA GLY A 146 16.24 -12.76 -5.29
C GLY A 146 17.12 -12.50 -6.54
N PRO A 147 16.52 -12.38 -7.75
CA PRO A 147 15.10 -12.56 -7.96
C PRO A 147 14.71 -14.04 -8.12
N ILE A 148 13.59 -14.43 -7.52
CA ILE A 148 12.94 -15.72 -7.81
C ILE A 148 12.15 -15.61 -9.13
N ARG A 149 11.62 -14.41 -9.43
CA ARG A 149 10.95 -14.08 -10.69
C ARG A 149 11.21 -12.62 -11.06
N THR A 150 11.23 -12.33 -12.35
CA THR A 150 11.49 -10.97 -12.89
C THR A 150 10.24 -10.23 -13.32
N GLU A 151 9.11 -10.93 -13.41
CA GLU A 151 7.79 -10.37 -13.68
C GLU A 151 6.84 -10.77 -12.54
N ILE A 152 6.14 -9.80 -11.99
CA ILE A 152 5.23 -10.00 -10.86
C ILE A 152 3.81 -9.73 -11.34
N PRO A 153 2.87 -10.71 -11.27
CA PRO A 153 1.47 -10.45 -11.53
C PRO A 153 0.92 -9.36 -10.60
N ALA A 154 0.18 -8.41 -11.15
CA ALA A 154 -0.43 -7.33 -10.40
C ALA A 154 -1.96 -7.43 -10.44
N TYR A 155 -2.60 -6.94 -9.39
CA TYR A 155 -4.03 -6.66 -9.45
C TYR A 155 -4.30 -5.16 -9.55
N ALA A 156 -5.30 -4.80 -10.35
CA ALA A 156 -5.76 -3.42 -10.48
C ALA A 156 -6.64 -3.07 -9.28
N SER A 157 -6.15 -2.21 -8.39
CA SER A 157 -6.92 -1.66 -7.27
C SER A 157 -7.61 -0.37 -7.71
N MET A 158 -8.94 -0.41 -7.76
CA MET A 158 -9.79 0.58 -8.44
C MET A 158 -10.34 1.65 -7.49
N LEU A 159 -9.61 1.99 -6.42
CA LEU A 159 -10.00 3.06 -5.50
C LEU A 159 -10.16 4.40 -6.24
N GLY A 160 -11.23 5.12 -5.92
CA GLY A 160 -11.53 6.42 -6.51
C GLY A 160 -12.26 6.37 -7.85
N TYR A 161 -12.53 5.21 -8.39
CA TYR A 161 -13.40 5.07 -9.58
C TYR A 161 -14.88 5.03 -9.18
N SER A 162 -15.76 5.43 -10.12
CA SER A 162 -17.20 5.39 -9.94
C SER A 162 -17.72 3.97 -9.69
N LEU A 163 -18.73 3.85 -8.83
CA LEU A 163 -19.48 2.61 -8.60
C LEU A 163 -20.78 2.55 -9.42
N ASP A 164 -20.99 3.48 -10.36
CA ASP A 164 -22.08 3.39 -11.32
C ASP A 164 -21.96 2.11 -12.14
N PRO A 165 -23.02 1.29 -12.28
CA PRO A 165 -22.92 -0.03 -12.92
C PRO A 165 -22.39 0.01 -14.36
N GLU A 166 -22.73 1.03 -15.15
CA GLU A 166 -22.28 1.15 -16.53
C GLU A 166 -20.77 1.47 -16.57
N LEU A 167 -20.32 2.39 -15.73
CA LEU A 167 -18.90 2.74 -15.61
C LEU A 167 -18.08 1.60 -15.01
N VAL A 168 -18.61 0.87 -14.01
CA VAL A 168 -17.96 -0.32 -13.45
C VAL A 168 -17.75 -1.37 -14.55
N GLN A 169 -18.79 -1.64 -15.36
CA GLN A 169 -18.68 -2.60 -16.44
C GLN A 169 -17.60 -2.21 -17.47
N GLU A 170 -17.60 -0.95 -17.91
CA GLU A 170 -16.60 -0.42 -18.84
C GLU A 170 -15.18 -0.56 -18.29
N ARG A 171 -14.95 -0.12 -17.04
CA ARG A 171 -13.64 -0.13 -16.37
C ARG A 171 -13.11 -1.55 -16.16
N VAL A 172 -13.96 -2.48 -15.72
CA VAL A 172 -13.58 -3.88 -15.57
C VAL A 172 -13.17 -4.48 -16.91
N GLN A 173 -13.94 -4.26 -17.95
CA GLN A 173 -13.59 -4.76 -19.29
C GLN A 173 -12.28 -4.15 -19.80
N GLU A 174 -12.01 -2.88 -19.48
CA GLU A 174 -10.75 -2.23 -19.85
C GLU A 174 -9.54 -2.85 -19.16
N ILE A 175 -9.59 -3.05 -17.84
CA ILE A 175 -8.47 -3.69 -17.13
C ILE A 175 -8.25 -5.14 -17.56
N VAL A 176 -9.32 -5.88 -17.92
CA VAL A 176 -9.20 -7.22 -18.51
C VAL A 176 -8.51 -7.17 -19.87
N ARG A 177 -8.84 -6.20 -20.74
CA ARG A 177 -8.13 -5.96 -22.00
C ARG A 177 -6.66 -5.59 -21.81
N GLN A 178 -6.34 -4.87 -20.74
CA GLN A 178 -4.96 -4.55 -20.34
C GLN A 178 -4.20 -5.75 -19.76
N GLY A 179 -4.83 -6.94 -19.72
CA GLY A 179 -4.19 -8.19 -19.32
C GLY A 179 -4.22 -8.49 -17.82
N TYR A 180 -4.89 -7.69 -17.01
CA TYR A 180 -5.07 -8.00 -15.60
C TYR A 180 -5.96 -9.24 -15.44
N ARG A 181 -5.58 -10.08 -14.48
CA ARG A 181 -6.35 -11.27 -14.08
C ARG A 181 -6.97 -11.12 -12.68
N HIS A 182 -6.71 -10.00 -12.04
CA HIS A 182 -7.11 -9.73 -10.67
C HIS A 182 -7.49 -8.24 -10.56
N THR A 183 -8.60 -7.93 -9.87
CA THR A 183 -9.04 -6.56 -9.64
C THR A 183 -9.62 -6.40 -8.23
N LYS A 184 -9.31 -5.29 -7.57
CA LYS A 184 -9.89 -4.92 -6.26
C LYS A 184 -10.80 -3.71 -6.44
N TRP A 185 -12.00 -3.83 -5.89
CA TRP A 185 -13.00 -2.77 -5.81
C TRP A 185 -13.36 -2.54 -4.36
N PHE A 186 -14.16 -1.54 -4.07
CA PHE A 186 -14.46 -1.09 -2.73
C PHE A 186 -15.97 -0.93 -2.52
N PHE A 187 -16.40 -1.02 -1.27
CA PHE A 187 -17.78 -0.76 -0.92
C PHE A 187 -18.00 0.70 -0.52
N ARG A 188 -19.20 1.20 -0.78
CA ARG A 188 -19.67 2.53 -0.40
C ARG A 188 -20.64 2.46 0.78
N ASP A 189 -21.25 1.32 1.01
CA ASP A 189 -22.29 1.10 1.99
C ASP A 189 -21.87 0.12 3.09
N GLY A 190 -22.42 0.34 4.29
CA GLY A 190 -22.16 -0.49 5.46
C GLY A 190 -23.43 -0.74 6.31
N PRO A 191 -23.25 -1.19 7.56
CA PRO A 191 -24.36 -1.59 8.44
C PRO A 191 -25.43 -0.50 8.61
N THR A 192 -25.03 0.78 8.60
CA THR A 192 -25.95 1.91 8.82
C THR A 192 -26.77 2.30 7.58
N ASP A 193 -26.53 1.67 6.43
CA ASP A 193 -27.24 1.96 5.17
C ASP A 193 -28.41 1.01 4.92
N GLY A 194 -28.67 0.10 5.88
CA GLY A 194 -29.81 -0.79 5.89
C GLY A 194 -29.92 -1.71 4.67
N VAL A 195 -31.13 -2.16 4.38
CA VAL A 195 -31.39 -3.12 3.27
C VAL A 195 -31.02 -2.52 1.91
N ALA A 196 -31.23 -1.23 1.72
CA ALA A 196 -30.87 -0.56 0.46
C ALA A 196 -29.36 -0.60 0.20
N GLY A 197 -28.53 -0.38 1.23
CA GLY A 197 -27.07 -0.51 1.15
C GLY A 197 -26.63 -1.93 0.81
N ILE A 198 -27.23 -2.93 1.46
CA ILE A 198 -26.99 -4.33 1.15
C ILE A 198 -27.23 -4.62 -0.34
N HIS A 199 -28.36 -4.15 -0.88
CA HIS A 199 -28.69 -4.36 -2.29
C HIS A 199 -27.71 -3.66 -3.24
N ARG A 200 -27.23 -2.46 -2.90
CA ARG A 200 -26.22 -1.76 -3.72
C ARG A 200 -24.89 -2.52 -3.72
N ASN A 201 -24.42 -2.97 -2.55
CA ASN A 201 -23.19 -3.74 -2.43
C ASN A 201 -23.28 -5.09 -3.21
N VAL A 202 -24.38 -5.82 -3.10
CA VAL A 202 -24.58 -7.06 -3.87
C VAL A 202 -24.62 -6.79 -5.38
N ARG A 203 -25.34 -5.72 -5.79
CA ARG A 203 -25.41 -5.34 -7.20
C ARG A 203 -24.03 -4.99 -7.77
N LEU A 204 -23.20 -4.25 -7.01
CA LEU A 204 -21.83 -3.98 -7.41
C LEU A 204 -21.05 -5.25 -7.73
N VAL A 205 -21.04 -6.22 -6.80
CA VAL A 205 -20.28 -7.46 -6.98
C VAL A 205 -20.83 -8.32 -8.13
N LYS A 206 -22.14 -8.34 -8.30
CA LYS A 206 -22.79 -8.95 -9.46
C LYS A 206 -22.31 -8.31 -10.76
N THR A 207 -22.34 -6.99 -10.86
CA THR A 207 -21.87 -6.25 -12.05
C THR A 207 -20.40 -6.55 -12.35
N LEU A 208 -19.56 -6.56 -11.32
CA LEU A 208 -18.14 -6.91 -11.45
C LEU A 208 -17.97 -8.31 -12.04
N ARG A 209 -18.65 -9.31 -11.49
CA ARG A 209 -18.55 -10.71 -11.95
C ARG A 209 -19.06 -10.89 -13.37
N GLU A 210 -20.18 -10.26 -13.72
CA GLU A 210 -20.75 -10.31 -15.07
C GLU A 210 -19.84 -9.64 -16.10
N ALA A 211 -19.21 -8.53 -15.74
CA ALA A 211 -18.28 -7.80 -16.61
C ALA A 211 -16.91 -8.49 -16.77
N ALA A 212 -16.38 -9.03 -15.67
CA ALA A 212 -15.06 -9.66 -15.63
C ALA A 212 -15.05 -11.08 -16.23
N GLY A 213 -16.18 -11.80 -16.16
CA GLY A 213 -16.24 -13.22 -16.47
C GLY A 213 -15.72 -14.11 -15.32
N PRO A 214 -15.76 -15.44 -15.48
CA PRO A 214 -15.48 -16.39 -14.38
C PRO A 214 -13.99 -16.49 -14.02
N ASP A 215 -13.07 -16.12 -14.91
CA ASP A 215 -11.63 -16.38 -14.78
C ASP A 215 -10.85 -15.21 -14.16
N ILE A 216 -11.53 -14.15 -13.73
CA ILE A 216 -10.92 -12.99 -13.11
C ILE A 216 -11.20 -13.02 -11.61
N ASP A 217 -10.14 -12.89 -10.81
CA ASP A 217 -10.28 -12.73 -9.36
C ASP A 217 -10.81 -11.33 -9.03
N ILE A 218 -11.86 -11.30 -8.21
CA ILE A 218 -12.46 -10.06 -7.69
C ILE A 218 -12.16 -9.98 -6.19
N MET A 219 -11.55 -8.90 -5.77
CA MET A 219 -11.28 -8.56 -4.39
C MET A 219 -12.15 -7.37 -3.98
N LEU A 220 -12.53 -7.31 -2.71
CA LEU A 220 -13.49 -6.34 -2.23
C LEU A 220 -13.03 -5.72 -0.92
N ASP A 221 -12.93 -4.40 -0.90
CA ASP A 221 -12.43 -3.61 0.22
C ASP A 221 -13.58 -3.02 1.05
N CYS A 222 -13.61 -3.36 2.34
CA CYS A 222 -14.58 -2.86 3.32
C CYS A 222 -14.00 -1.73 4.18
N TRP A 223 -12.71 -1.56 4.15
CA TRP A 223 -11.91 -0.56 4.84
C TRP A 223 -12.38 -0.28 6.27
N MET A 224 -12.43 -1.34 7.08
CA MET A 224 -12.71 -1.30 8.53
C MET A 224 -14.11 -0.77 8.92
N SER A 225 -15.04 -0.72 7.98
CA SER A 225 -16.31 0.03 8.15
C SER A 225 -17.52 -0.85 8.41
N TRP A 226 -17.32 -2.17 8.49
CA TRP A 226 -18.39 -3.11 8.78
C TRP A 226 -18.34 -3.61 10.22
N ASP A 227 -19.27 -4.47 10.57
CA ASP A 227 -19.31 -5.21 11.83
C ASP A 227 -19.40 -6.72 11.58
N VAL A 228 -19.27 -7.51 12.64
CA VAL A 228 -19.27 -8.98 12.55
C VAL A 228 -20.54 -9.52 11.91
N PRO A 229 -21.75 -9.21 12.41
CA PRO A 229 -23.00 -9.74 11.83
C PRO A 229 -23.19 -9.34 10.38
N TYR A 230 -22.89 -8.08 10.04
CA TYR A 230 -23.03 -7.58 8.67
C TYR A 230 -22.05 -8.27 7.72
N THR A 231 -20.79 -8.45 8.15
CA THR A 231 -19.77 -9.12 7.33
C THR A 231 -20.16 -10.56 7.03
N ILE A 232 -20.59 -11.32 8.05
CA ILE A 232 -21.05 -12.72 7.87
C ILE A 232 -22.28 -12.78 6.96
N GLN A 233 -23.23 -11.86 7.15
CA GLN A 233 -24.41 -11.78 6.29
C GLN A 233 -24.05 -11.47 4.82
N MET A 234 -23.14 -10.50 4.62
CA MET A 234 -22.68 -10.12 3.28
C MET A 234 -21.87 -11.23 2.62
N SER A 235 -20.95 -11.89 3.35
CA SER A 235 -20.16 -12.98 2.79
C SER A 235 -21.03 -14.09 2.22
N LYS A 236 -22.12 -14.46 2.92
CA LYS A 236 -23.11 -15.43 2.43
C LYS A 236 -23.83 -14.97 1.15
N ARG A 237 -24.13 -13.65 1.03
CA ARG A 237 -24.80 -13.12 -0.16
C ARG A 237 -23.86 -12.98 -1.35
N LEU A 238 -22.56 -12.85 -1.09
CA LEU A 238 -21.54 -12.65 -2.11
C LEU A 238 -20.90 -13.96 -2.56
N GLU A 239 -21.08 -15.08 -1.85
CA GLU A 239 -20.50 -16.39 -2.14
C GLU A 239 -20.74 -16.84 -3.59
N GLU A 240 -21.93 -16.64 -4.14
CA GLU A 240 -22.28 -17.02 -5.51
C GLU A 240 -21.45 -16.32 -6.60
N TYR A 241 -20.89 -15.15 -6.29
CA TYR A 241 -20.01 -14.38 -7.19
C TYR A 241 -18.54 -14.75 -7.02
N ASN A 242 -18.19 -15.65 -6.11
CA ASN A 242 -16.86 -16.17 -5.85
C ASN A 242 -15.77 -15.07 -5.74
N PRO A 243 -15.91 -14.10 -4.83
CA PRO A 243 -14.84 -13.11 -4.59
C PRO A 243 -13.65 -13.79 -3.91
N ARG A 244 -12.45 -13.31 -4.24
CA ARG A 244 -11.20 -13.84 -3.69
C ARG A 244 -11.04 -13.55 -2.20
N TRP A 245 -11.49 -12.34 -1.76
CA TRP A 245 -11.55 -11.96 -0.34
C TRP A 245 -12.46 -10.76 -0.09
N LEU A 246 -12.83 -10.60 1.19
CA LEU A 246 -13.29 -9.35 1.79
C LEU A 246 -12.13 -8.79 2.63
N GLU A 247 -11.73 -7.55 2.33
CA GLU A 247 -10.59 -6.87 2.93
C GLU A 247 -11.04 -5.98 4.08
N GLU A 248 -10.33 -6.08 5.22
CA GLU A 248 -10.50 -5.25 6.40
C GLU A 248 -11.96 -4.94 6.78
N PRO A 249 -12.77 -5.97 7.12
CA PRO A 249 -14.18 -5.72 7.43
C PRO A 249 -14.39 -4.92 8.72
N VAL A 250 -13.50 -5.04 9.71
CA VAL A 250 -13.61 -4.36 11.01
C VAL A 250 -12.31 -3.64 11.38
N LEU A 251 -12.36 -2.73 12.37
CA LEU A 251 -11.17 -2.00 12.86
C LEU A 251 -10.03 -2.94 13.26
N PRO A 252 -8.76 -2.58 13.04
CA PRO A 252 -7.60 -3.47 13.19
C PRO A 252 -7.39 -3.97 14.62
N ASP A 253 -7.81 -3.20 15.64
CA ASP A 253 -7.73 -3.62 17.04
C ASP A 253 -8.67 -4.78 17.40
N LYS A 254 -9.62 -5.11 16.52
CA LYS A 254 -10.65 -6.13 16.76
C LYS A 254 -10.19 -7.53 16.30
N ILE A 255 -9.01 -7.98 16.73
CA ILE A 255 -8.41 -9.25 16.28
C ILE A 255 -9.33 -10.45 16.54
N ALA A 256 -10.00 -10.51 17.70
CA ALA A 256 -10.94 -11.58 18.03
C ALA A 256 -12.15 -11.61 17.07
N GLN A 257 -12.64 -10.44 16.68
CA GLN A 257 -13.73 -10.32 15.70
C GLN A 257 -13.29 -10.73 14.29
N TYR A 258 -12.04 -10.41 13.90
CA TYR A 258 -11.48 -10.96 12.64
C TYR A 258 -11.49 -12.48 12.65
N ALA A 259 -11.04 -13.11 13.74
CA ALA A 259 -11.06 -14.56 13.88
C ALA A 259 -12.48 -15.14 13.84
N GLU A 260 -13.46 -14.47 14.49
CA GLU A 260 -14.87 -14.84 14.44
C GLU A 260 -15.45 -14.74 13.02
N ILE A 261 -15.18 -13.62 12.34
CA ILE A 261 -15.59 -13.41 10.95
C ILE A 261 -15.01 -14.50 10.06
N ARG A 262 -13.69 -14.71 10.11
CA ARG A 262 -13.02 -15.72 9.29
C ARG A 262 -13.58 -17.12 9.49
N ALA A 263 -13.91 -17.50 10.73
CA ALA A 263 -14.47 -18.81 11.06
C ALA A 263 -15.89 -19.02 10.53
N ASN A 264 -16.64 -17.95 10.26
CA ASN A 264 -18.05 -17.99 9.84
C ASN A 264 -18.30 -17.35 8.47
N SER A 265 -17.29 -16.79 7.82
CA SER A 265 -17.40 -16.20 6.49
C SER A 265 -17.42 -17.27 5.40
N HIS A 266 -18.25 -17.05 4.37
CA HIS A 266 -18.29 -17.84 3.15
C HIS A 266 -17.27 -17.37 2.09
N VAL A 267 -16.63 -16.23 2.34
CA VAL A 267 -15.59 -15.62 1.49
C VAL A 267 -14.33 -15.47 2.32
N PRO A 268 -13.14 -15.78 1.79
CA PRO A 268 -11.88 -15.56 2.50
C PRO A 268 -11.74 -14.12 3.03
N ILE A 269 -11.02 -13.93 4.13
CA ILE A 269 -10.80 -12.65 4.77
C ILE A 269 -9.34 -12.24 4.59
N SER A 270 -9.12 -11.00 4.16
CA SER A 270 -7.79 -10.38 4.13
C SER A 270 -7.72 -9.16 5.04
N GLY A 271 -6.50 -8.74 5.38
CA GLY A 271 -6.27 -7.54 6.16
C GLY A 271 -4.84 -7.43 6.63
N GLY A 272 -4.57 -6.40 7.45
CA GLY A 272 -3.27 -6.18 8.05
C GLY A 272 -2.47 -5.06 7.43
N GLU A 273 -3.02 -4.27 6.51
CA GLU A 273 -2.37 -3.02 6.06
C GLU A 273 -2.25 -2.01 7.20
N HIS A 274 -3.23 -1.98 8.11
CA HIS A 274 -3.23 -1.14 9.31
C HIS A 274 -2.64 -1.85 10.53
N GLU A 275 -1.93 -2.98 10.34
CA GLU A 275 -1.17 -3.61 11.42
C GLU A 275 0.34 -3.40 11.21
N TYR A 276 1.05 -3.27 12.31
CA TYR A 276 2.44 -2.82 12.30
C TYR A 276 3.34 -3.85 12.97
N THR A 277 4.51 -4.05 12.37
CA THR A 277 5.58 -4.91 12.86
C THR A 277 5.23 -6.41 12.95
N ARG A 278 6.25 -7.25 13.05
CA ARG A 278 6.09 -8.70 13.26
C ARG A 278 5.27 -9.06 14.51
N TRP A 279 5.25 -8.19 15.53
CA TRP A 279 4.51 -8.48 16.76
C TRP A 279 3.00 -8.34 16.57
N GLY A 280 2.55 -7.30 15.86
CA GLY A 280 1.15 -7.14 15.53
C GLY A 280 0.66 -8.20 14.54
N ILE A 281 1.45 -8.46 13.49
CA ILE A 281 1.14 -9.53 12.53
C ILE A 281 1.13 -10.91 13.21
N LYS A 282 2.04 -11.16 14.16
CA LYS A 282 2.02 -12.39 14.96
C LYS A 282 0.70 -12.57 15.70
N ALA A 283 0.15 -11.50 16.27
CA ALA A 283 -1.14 -11.57 16.97
C ALA A 283 -2.29 -11.96 16.02
N LEU A 284 -2.31 -11.43 14.76
CA LEU A 284 -3.26 -11.85 13.73
C LEU A 284 -3.09 -13.33 13.34
N LEU A 285 -1.86 -13.79 13.18
CA LEU A 285 -1.53 -15.18 12.85
C LEU A 285 -1.94 -16.15 13.96
N ASP A 286 -1.58 -15.86 15.21
CA ASP A 286 -1.93 -16.68 16.38
C ASP A 286 -3.45 -16.82 16.55
N ALA A 287 -4.18 -15.74 16.27
CA ALA A 287 -5.64 -15.73 16.31
C ALA A 287 -6.29 -16.37 15.07
N ARG A 288 -5.51 -16.71 14.03
CA ARG A 288 -6.04 -17.14 12.72
C ARG A 288 -7.06 -16.13 12.16
N ALA A 289 -6.70 -14.84 12.23
CA ALA A 289 -7.62 -13.74 11.95
C ALA A 289 -7.86 -13.52 10.44
N CYS A 290 -6.89 -13.84 9.58
CA CYS A 290 -6.96 -13.61 8.14
C CYS A 290 -6.50 -14.84 7.35
N ASP A 291 -7.02 -15.00 6.12
CA ASP A 291 -6.57 -15.96 5.13
C ASP A 291 -5.42 -15.42 4.27
N VAL A 292 -5.35 -14.08 4.13
CA VAL A 292 -4.31 -13.33 3.43
C VAL A 292 -3.92 -12.14 4.28
N LEU A 293 -2.62 -11.88 4.42
CA LEU A 293 -2.10 -10.71 5.11
C LEU A 293 -1.53 -9.69 4.12
N GLN A 294 -1.80 -8.41 4.39
CA GLN A 294 -1.50 -7.30 3.49
C GLN A 294 -0.66 -6.19 4.15
N PRO A 295 0.45 -6.52 4.89
CA PRO A 295 1.25 -5.46 5.52
C PRO A 295 1.78 -4.51 4.45
N ASP A 296 1.69 -3.21 4.69
CA ASP A 296 2.30 -2.22 3.81
C ASP A 296 3.78 -2.04 4.13
N ILE A 297 4.64 -2.06 3.13
CA ILE A 297 6.09 -1.93 3.33
C ILE A 297 6.46 -0.55 3.88
N TYR A 298 5.76 0.50 3.46
CA TYR A 298 5.97 1.86 3.95
C TYR A 298 5.28 2.16 5.29
N TRP A 299 4.50 1.19 5.84
CA TRP A 299 3.81 1.37 7.12
C TRP A 299 4.26 0.39 8.20
N ALA A 300 4.44 -0.88 7.84
CA ALA A 300 4.66 -1.96 8.80
C ALA A 300 6.08 -2.04 9.41
N GLY A 301 7.01 -1.18 8.98
CA GLY A 301 8.38 -1.16 9.49
C GLY A 301 9.46 -1.27 8.40
N GLY A 302 9.12 -1.03 7.13
CA GLY A 302 10.04 -1.06 6.00
C GLY A 302 10.33 -2.47 5.48
N ILE A 303 11.25 -2.55 4.52
CA ILE A 303 11.70 -3.83 3.94
C ILE A 303 12.26 -4.76 5.00
N SER A 304 13.09 -4.25 5.92
CA SER A 304 13.71 -5.05 6.99
C SER A 304 12.69 -5.77 7.86
N GLU A 305 11.63 -5.10 8.24
CA GLU A 305 10.59 -5.68 9.09
C GLU A 305 9.64 -6.57 8.30
N THR A 306 9.28 -6.18 7.07
CA THR A 306 8.38 -6.97 6.23
C THR A 306 9.01 -8.31 5.82
N MET A 307 10.33 -8.39 5.65
CA MET A 307 11.04 -9.67 5.48
C MET A 307 10.82 -10.62 6.67
N LYS A 308 10.86 -10.11 7.90
CA LYS A 308 10.60 -10.88 9.12
C LYS A 308 9.13 -11.27 9.25
N ILE A 309 8.23 -10.35 8.93
CA ILE A 309 6.78 -10.59 8.87
C ILE A 309 6.49 -11.75 7.93
N THR A 310 7.05 -11.72 6.73
CA THR A 310 6.80 -12.73 5.70
C THR A 310 7.41 -14.09 6.06
N ALA A 311 8.61 -14.11 6.63
CA ALA A 311 9.20 -15.34 7.14
C ALA A 311 8.34 -15.97 8.24
N LEU A 312 7.75 -15.14 9.11
CA LEU A 312 6.83 -15.60 10.15
C LEU A 312 5.52 -16.13 9.53
N ALA A 313 4.90 -15.38 8.63
CA ALA A 313 3.63 -15.78 7.99
C ALA A 313 3.76 -17.07 7.17
N SER A 314 4.91 -17.28 6.51
CA SER A 314 5.19 -18.50 5.75
C SER A 314 5.18 -19.77 6.62
N ALA A 315 5.53 -19.66 7.91
CA ALA A 315 5.45 -20.78 8.85
C ALA A 315 4.00 -21.13 9.29
N TYR A 316 3.04 -20.25 8.97
CA TYR A 316 1.61 -20.48 9.17
C TYR A 316 0.87 -20.80 7.87
N ASP A 317 1.58 -20.93 6.74
CA ASP A 317 1.01 -21.09 5.40
C ASP A 317 0.03 -19.95 5.01
N VAL A 318 0.26 -18.73 5.53
CA VAL A 318 -0.55 -17.54 5.21
C VAL A 318 0.20 -16.68 4.19
N PRO A 319 -0.35 -16.47 2.99
CA PRO A 319 0.30 -15.65 1.97
C PRO A 319 0.31 -14.17 2.36
N ILE A 320 1.37 -13.50 1.90
CA ILE A 320 1.56 -12.04 2.03
C ILE A 320 1.35 -11.40 0.66
N ILE A 321 0.40 -10.49 0.58
CA ILE A 321 0.17 -9.64 -0.59
C ILE A 321 0.23 -8.20 -0.10
N PRO A 322 1.39 -7.54 -0.14
CA PRO A 322 1.55 -6.22 0.48
C PRO A 322 0.59 -5.19 -0.10
N HIS A 323 0.04 -4.32 0.76
CA HIS A 323 -0.68 -3.11 0.33
C HIS A 323 0.22 -2.22 -0.55
N GLY A 324 -0.36 -1.54 -1.51
CA GLY A 324 0.30 -0.98 -2.68
C GLY A 324 0.82 0.45 -2.55
N HIS A 325 1.14 0.98 -1.36
CA HIS A 325 1.59 2.37 -1.20
C HIS A 325 2.87 2.68 -2.03
N SER A 326 3.85 1.79 -2.03
CA SER A 326 5.09 1.96 -2.81
C SER A 326 5.33 0.81 -3.77
N THR A 327 4.95 0.98 -5.04
CA THR A 327 5.19 -0.02 -6.08
C THR A 327 6.68 -0.40 -6.22
N PRO A 328 7.67 0.53 -6.22
CA PRO A 328 9.08 0.17 -6.28
C PRO A 328 9.54 -0.74 -5.13
N ALA A 329 9.30 -0.34 -3.88
CA ALA A 329 9.72 -1.14 -2.73
C ALA A 329 9.03 -2.51 -2.71
N THR A 330 7.73 -2.55 -3.02
CA THR A 330 6.93 -3.78 -3.07
C THR A 330 7.41 -4.73 -4.17
N ALA A 331 7.74 -4.24 -5.36
CA ALA A 331 8.25 -5.07 -6.44
C ALA A 331 9.58 -5.74 -6.06
N HIS A 332 10.53 -4.98 -5.49
CA HIS A 332 11.80 -5.53 -5.00
C HIS A 332 11.60 -6.57 -3.90
N PHE A 333 10.71 -6.30 -2.97
CA PHE A 333 10.40 -7.21 -1.87
C PHE A 333 9.78 -8.53 -2.37
N ILE A 334 8.72 -8.46 -3.19
CA ILE A 334 8.02 -9.65 -3.71
C ILE A 334 8.95 -10.52 -4.57
N ALA A 335 9.87 -9.90 -5.31
CA ALA A 335 10.81 -10.63 -6.16
C ALA A 335 11.73 -11.60 -5.40
N ALA A 336 11.91 -11.40 -4.09
CA ALA A 336 12.73 -12.26 -3.24
C ALA A 336 11.96 -13.43 -2.63
N TRP A 337 10.64 -13.55 -2.88
CA TRP A 337 9.79 -14.58 -2.29
C TRP A 337 9.15 -15.50 -3.33
N PRO A 338 8.91 -16.79 -3.01
CA PRO A 338 8.13 -17.70 -3.85
C PRO A 338 6.71 -17.18 -4.10
N GLU A 339 6.14 -17.56 -5.24
CA GLU A 339 4.79 -17.19 -5.61
C GLU A 339 3.73 -17.69 -4.63
N THR A 340 3.98 -18.82 -3.97
CA THR A 340 3.12 -19.35 -2.90
C THR A 340 3.12 -18.48 -1.65
N THR A 341 4.19 -17.74 -1.41
CA THR A 341 4.33 -16.84 -0.25
C THR A 341 3.88 -15.42 -0.58
N CYS A 342 4.33 -14.87 -1.73
CA CYS A 342 3.97 -13.52 -2.19
C CYS A 342 3.44 -13.59 -3.63
N PRO A 343 2.16 -13.96 -3.84
CA PRO A 343 1.65 -14.25 -5.19
C PRO A 343 1.48 -13.02 -6.08
N LEU A 344 1.05 -11.88 -5.53
CA LEU A 344 0.59 -10.71 -6.27
C LEU A 344 1.18 -9.40 -5.75
N LEU A 345 1.21 -8.42 -6.62
CA LEU A 345 1.49 -7.03 -6.30
C LEU A 345 0.19 -6.22 -6.41
N GLU A 346 -0.13 -5.41 -5.41
CA GLU A 346 -1.19 -4.41 -5.52
C GLU A 346 -0.73 -3.23 -6.36
N TYR A 347 -1.48 -2.92 -7.40
CA TYR A 347 -1.30 -1.71 -8.17
C TYR A 347 -2.52 -0.77 -7.98
N LEU A 348 -2.40 0.17 -7.06
CA LEU A 348 -3.38 1.23 -6.81
C LEU A 348 -3.43 2.16 -8.02
N VAL A 349 -4.37 1.96 -8.95
CA VAL A 349 -4.34 2.59 -10.29
C VAL A 349 -4.23 4.11 -10.21
N LYS A 350 -5.17 4.78 -9.54
CA LYS A 350 -5.15 6.25 -9.40
C LYS A 350 -4.05 6.75 -8.45
N TRP A 351 -3.82 6.06 -7.32
CA TRP A 351 -2.79 6.45 -6.36
C TRP A 351 -1.39 6.41 -6.95
N ASN A 352 -1.09 5.46 -7.84
CA ASN A 352 0.22 5.40 -8.50
C ASN A 352 0.48 6.58 -9.46
N GLU A 353 -0.56 7.21 -10.01
CA GLU A 353 -0.39 8.47 -10.74
C GLU A 353 0.09 9.62 -9.83
N ILE A 354 -0.22 9.58 -8.53
CA ILE A 354 0.27 10.53 -7.53
C ILE A 354 1.62 10.06 -6.95
N HIS A 355 1.69 8.82 -6.46
CA HIS A 355 2.84 8.32 -5.69
C HIS A 355 4.10 8.18 -6.54
N GLN A 356 3.96 7.81 -7.80
CA GLN A 356 5.08 7.68 -8.72
C GLN A 356 5.25 8.88 -9.66
N PHE A 357 4.45 9.94 -9.49
CA PHE A 357 4.47 11.11 -10.38
C PHE A 357 5.87 11.68 -10.56
N PHE A 358 6.58 11.90 -9.45
CA PHE A 358 7.90 12.50 -9.48
C PHE A 358 9.04 11.52 -9.86
N LEU A 359 8.73 10.25 -10.10
CA LEU A 359 9.75 9.30 -10.52
C LEU A 359 10.00 9.41 -12.03
N LYS A 360 11.28 9.33 -12.40
CA LYS A 360 11.75 9.31 -13.79
C LYS A 360 11.31 8.03 -14.52
N ASN A 361 11.36 6.91 -13.81
CA ASN A 361 11.03 5.58 -14.34
C ASN A 361 9.95 4.92 -13.45
N PRO A 362 8.70 5.38 -13.51
CA PRO A 362 7.63 4.77 -12.72
C PRO A 362 7.39 3.32 -13.18
N LEU A 363 7.20 2.42 -12.22
CA LEU A 363 6.84 1.03 -12.52
C LEU A 363 5.35 0.94 -12.80
N LYS A 364 5.01 0.60 -14.05
CA LYS A 364 3.62 0.40 -14.46
C LYS A 364 3.43 -1.04 -14.95
N PRO A 365 2.31 -1.70 -14.62
CA PRO A 365 2.00 -3.01 -15.16
C PRO A 365 1.79 -2.98 -16.68
N VAL A 366 2.38 -3.95 -17.35
CA VAL A 366 2.17 -4.23 -18.78
C VAL A 366 1.61 -5.64 -18.89
N ASN A 367 0.50 -5.83 -19.57
CA ASN A 367 -0.22 -7.10 -19.63
C ASN A 367 -0.48 -7.69 -18.21
N GLY A 368 -0.89 -6.82 -17.27
CA GLY A 368 -1.19 -7.21 -15.88
C GLY A 368 0.01 -7.60 -15.04
N LYS A 369 1.24 -7.29 -15.46
CA LYS A 369 2.48 -7.65 -14.76
C LYS A 369 3.42 -6.46 -14.61
N VAL A 370 4.12 -6.38 -13.48
CA VAL A 370 5.22 -5.43 -13.25
C VAL A 370 6.54 -6.14 -13.54
N THR A 371 7.35 -5.56 -14.42
CA THR A 371 8.73 -6.01 -14.68
C THR A 371 9.68 -5.34 -13.70
N LEU A 372 10.60 -6.10 -13.12
CA LEU A 372 11.57 -5.59 -12.15
C LEU A 372 12.55 -4.62 -12.79
N PRO A 373 12.89 -3.50 -12.11
CA PRO A 373 13.96 -2.62 -12.56
C PRO A 373 15.33 -3.29 -12.36
N THR A 374 16.27 -2.99 -13.25
CA THR A 374 17.65 -3.49 -13.17
C THR A 374 18.62 -2.46 -12.58
N THR A 375 18.15 -1.26 -12.29
CA THR A 375 18.93 -0.17 -11.70
C THR A 375 19.31 -0.47 -10.24
N PRO A 376 20.50 -0.03 -9.77
CA PRO A 376 20.88 -0.16 -8.38
C PRO A 376 19.90 0.54 -7.42
N GLY A 377 19.78 -0.01 -6.22
CA GLY A 377 18.84 0.48 -5.22
C GLY A 377 17.41 0.03 -5.48
N LEU A 378 16.45 0.89 -5.20
CA LEU A 378 15.02 0.70 -5.49
C LEU A 378 14.63 1.21 -6.90
N GLY A 379 15.59 1.76 -7.66
CA GLY A 379 15.31 2.38 -8.96
C GLY A 379 14.57 3.71 -8.86
N MET A 380 14.51 4.29 -7.66
CA MET A 380 13.84 5.57 -7.42
C MET A 380 14.80 6.73 -7.74
N GLU A 381 14.54 7.40 -8.86
CA GLU A 381 15.22 8.61 -9.29
C GLU A 381 14.15 9.67 -9.57
N LEU A 382 14.33 10.89 -9.04
CA LEU A 382 13.39 11.97 -9.26
C LEU A 382 13.56 12.57 -10.67
N ASP A 383 12.45 12.90 -11.29
CA ASP A 383 12.37 13.59 -12.57
C ASP A 383 12.28 15.10 -12.30
N GLU A 384 13.42 15.78 -12.39
CA GLU A 384 13.53 17.22 -12.16
C GLU A 384 12.61 18.03 -13.10
N ALA A 385 12.28 17.49 -14.29
CA ALA A 385 11.40 18.17 -15.23
C ALA A 385 9.95 18.27 -14.75
N LYS A 386 9.54 17.42 -13.81
CA LYS A 386 8.20 17.43 -13.22
C LYS A 386 8.10 18.28 -11.97
N ILE A 387 9.24 18.75 -11.43
CA ILE A 387 9.32 19.54 -10.20
C ILE A 387 9.21 21.01 -10.55
N VAL A 388 8.08 21.63 -10.19
CA VAL A 388 7.86 23.08 -10.34
C VAL A 388 8.45 23.86 -9.16
N GLN A 389 8.39 23.28 -7.97
CA GLN A 389 8.94 23.86 -6.77
C GLN A 389 9.53 22.78 -5.86
N GLN A 390 10.70 23.08 -5.27
CA GLN A 390 11.34 22.24 -4.26
C GLN A 390 11.74 23.08 -3.07
N GLN A 391 11.54 22.55 -1.87
CA GLN A 391 11.86 23.22 -0.62
C GLN A 391 12.36 22.21 0.41
N ASP A 392 13.48 22.50 1.05
CA ASP A 392 13.94 21.76 2.22
C ASP A 392 13.04 22.07 3.42
N LEU A 393 12.70 21.03 4.16
CA LEU A 393 11.88 21.16 5.37
C LEU A 393 12.77 21.17 6.61
N SER A 394 12.50 22.12 7.48
CA SER A 394 13.04 22.21 8.84
C SER A 394 11.90 22.61 9.77
N PHE A 395 11.65 21.84 10.83
CA PHE A 395 10.53 22.03 11.77
C PHE A 395 11.04 22.48 13.15
#